data_cd0d3fb9e66bf7a90b619732a152ceb8
#
_entry.id   cd0d3fb9e66bf7a90b619732a152ceb8
#
_cell.length_a   1.000
_cell.length_b   1.000
_cell.length_c   1.000
_cell.angle_alpha   90.00
_cell.angle_beta   90.00
_cell.angle_gamma   90.00
#
_symmetry.space_group_name_H-M   'P 1'
#
loop_
_entity.id
_entity.type
_entity.pdbx_description
1 polymer ?
#
loop_
_entity_poly.entity_id
_entity_poly.type
_entity_poly.pdbx_seq_one_letter_code
_entity_poly.pdbx_strand_id
1 'polypeptide(L)'
;MNRLISIFICLLTVNINICFSNNYIFNDTKEHQISKIIISGNKITKESIILRELSFKKGDLIDISKLKKIEDESKVNLTNLNLFNFITISNTVNEKNIIISIEVIERWYIWPYPILEISERNFNVWWDEFKSSNYSDFSRFNYGLFLNIENFRGQNELLMFKFRKGFKEHYMLRYETPNINKQKTLGINTHLEFFRRKKTFYQTINNELVYFEVVPTPKGEKAL
;
A
#
# COMPACT_ATOMS: atom_id res chain seq x y z
N MET A 1 -3.59 11.96 91.79
CA MET A 1 -4.03 11.32 90.49
C MET A 1 -4.05 12.31 89.38
N ASN A 2 -4.23 13.61 89.58
CA ASN A 2 -4.37 14.59 88.47
C ASN A 2 -3.03 15.15 87.89
N ARG A 3 -1.87 14.95 88.56
CA ARG A 3 -0.59 15.42 88.05
C ARG A 3 0.08 14.47 87.03
N LEU A 4 -0.23 13.18 87.06
CA LEU A 4 0.28 12.19 86.15
C LEU A 4 -0.45 12.22 84.78
N ILE A 5 -1.73 12.57 84.76
CA ILE A 5 -2.52 12.72 83.54
C ILE A 5 -2.09 13.95 82.75
N SER A 6 -1.61 15.04 83.44
CA SER A 6 -1.18 16.27 82.80
C SER A 6 0.16 16.08 82.04
N ILE A 7 1.05 15.22 82.55
CA ILE A 7 2.33 14.90 81.95
C ILE A 7 2.13 13.97 80.72
N PHE A 8 1.15 13.10 80.78
CA PHE A 8 0.81 12.19 79.64
C PHE A 8 0.21 12.92 78.45
N ILE A 9 -0.58 13.98 78.67
CA ILE A 9 -1.16 14.81 77.66
C ILE A 9 -0.09 15.73 76.99
N CYS A 10 0.91 16.17 77.75
CA CYS A 10 2.01 17.01 77.25
C CYS A 10 2.99 16.22 76.36
N LEU A 11 3.13 14.91 76.56
CA LEU A 11 3.95 14.02 75.73
C LEU A 11 3.31 13.59 74.43
N LEU A 12 2.01 13.79 74.24
CA LEU A 12 1.29 13.46 73.03
C LEU A 12 1.22 14.58 71.99
N THR A 13 1.79 15.75 72.28
CA THR A 13 1.91 16.83 71.27
C THR A 13 3.32 16.88 70.64
N VAL A 14 3.90 15.72 70.35
CA VAL A 14 5.02 15.66 69.40
C VAL A 14 4.49 16.02 68.03
N ASN A 15 4.61 17.29 67.65
CA ASN A 15 4.36 17.76 66.30
C ASN A 15 5.31 17.03 65.34
N ILE A 16 4.83 15.93 64.74
CA ILE A 16 5.50 15.31 63.59
C ILE A 16 5.28 16.27 62.42
N ASN A 17 6.18 17.24 62.24
CA ASN A 17 6.31 17.96 60.99
C ASN A 17 6.88 16.99 59.97
N ILE A 18 5.97 16.21 59.29
CA ILE A 18 6.30 15.47 58.08
C ILE A 18 6.47 16.55 57.01
N CYS A 19 7.69 17.04 56.81
CA CYS A 19 8.06 17.74 55.58
C CYS A 19 7.89 16.75 54.44
N PHE A 20 6.74 16.77 53.77
CA PHE A 20 6.64 16.25 52.39
C PHE A 20 7.54 17.16 51.54
N SER A 21 8.79 16.78 51.36
CA SER A 21 9.58 17.27 50.25
C SER A 21 8.90 16.77 48.99
N ASN A 22 7.96 17.54 48.47
CA ASN A 22 7.54 17.37 47.09
C ASN A 22 8.75 17.71 46.23
N ASN A 23 9.54 16.69 45.93
CA ASN A 23 10.45 16.74 44.80
C ASN A 23 9.57 16.82 43.55
N TYR A 24 9.08 18.02 43.24
CA TYR A 24 8.70 18.34 41.89
C TYR A 24 9.98 18.20 41.08
N ILE A 25 10.21 17.01 40.54
CA ILE A 25 11.11 16.86 39.41
C ILE A 25 10.43 17.71 38.34
N PHE A 26 10.83 18.99 38.25
CA PHE A 26 10.64 19.75 37.04
C PHE A 26 11.49 19.02 35.99
N ASN A 27 10.90 18.00 35.37
CA ASN A 27 11.34 17.61 34.07
C ASN A 27 11.09 18.86 33.22
N ASP A 28 12.10 19.68 33.05
CA ASP A 28 12.15 20.71 32.03
C ASP A 28 12.16 19.97 30.66
N THR A 29 11.05 19.32 30.38
CA THR A 29 10.81 18.74 29.06
C THR A 29 10.68 19.93 28.14
N LYS A 30 11.80 20.26 27.49
CA LYS A 30 11.83 21.29 26.45
C LYS A 30 10.99 20.81 25.30
N GLU A 31 9.66 20.98 25.44
CA GLU A 31 8.72 20.70 24.36
C GLU A 31 8.96 21.71 23.24
N HIS A 32 9.18 21.19 22.07
CA HIS A 32 9.36 21.95 20.85
C HIS A 32 8.16 21.75 19.95
N GLN A 33 7.69 22.81 19.30
CA GLN A 33 6.57 22.74 18.39
C GLN A 33 7.05 22.44 16.96
N ILE A 34 6.41 21.49 16.29
CA ILE A 34 6.59 21.30 14.84
C ILE A 34 5.94 22.49 14.11
N SER A 35 6.78 23.46 13.73
CA SER A 35 6.31 24.68 13.07
C SER A 35 6.03 24.47 11.58
N LYS A 36 6.82 23.60 10.93
CA LYS A 36 6.72 23.36 9.48
C LYS A 36 7.13 21.95 9.11
N ILE A 37 6.42 21.37 8.13
CA ILE A 37 6.80 20.14 7.44
C ILE A 37 7.02 20.52 5.98
N ILE A 38 8.19 20.20 5.43
CA ILE A 38 8.58 20.45 4.04
C ILE A 38 8.69 19.11 3.36
N ILE A 39 7.98 18.92 2.25
CA ILE A 39 8.02 17.69 1.45
C ILE A 39 8.61 18.03 0.09
N SER A 40 9.52 17.19 -0.39
CA SER A 40 10.17 17.35 -1.68
C SER A 40 10.36 16.00 -2.38
N GLY A 41 10.47 16.02 -3.72
CA GLY A 41 10.69 14.82 -4.53
C GLY A 41 9.42 14.06 -4.93
N ASN A 42 8.27 14.39 -4.39
CA ASN A 42 6.96 13.81 -4.72
C ASN A 42 6.38 14.42 -6.00
N LYS A 43 6.80 13.90 -7.15
CA LYS A 43 6.34 14.40 -8.47
C LYS A 43 4.93 13.94 -8.83
N ILE A 44 4.57 12.73 -8.46
CA ILE A 44 3.27 12.08 -8.75
C ILE A 44 2.46 11.94 -7.47
N THR A 45 3.08 11.47 -6.39
CA THR A 45 2.40 11.23 -5.11
C THR A 45 1.94 12.53 -4.47
N LYS A 46 0.67 12.60 -4.11
CA LYS A 46 0.13 13.78 -3.42
C LYS A 46 0.71 13.90 -2.02
N GLU A 47 1.02 15.13 -1.60
CA GLU A 47 1.51 15.43 -0.25
C GLU A 47 0.59 14.86 0.84
N SER A 48 -0.73 14.88 0.62
CA SER A 48 -1.71 14.32 1.57
C SER A 48 -1.52 12.85 1.87
N ILE A 49 -0.96 12.08 0.92
CA ILE A 49 -0.64 10.67 1.12
C ILE A 49 0.57 10.53 2.05
N ILE A 50 1.59 11.36 1.85
CA ILE A 50 2.79 11.39 2.69
C ILE A 50 2.43 11.85 4.10
N LEU A 51 1.77 13.01 4.22
CA LEU A 51 1.37 13.60 5.51
C LEU A 51 0.50 12.66 6.36
N ARG A 52 -0.33 11.84 5.71
CA ARG A 52 -1.22 10.88 6.36
C ARG A 52 -0.45 9.76 7.09
N GLU A 53 0.72 9.40 6.61
CA GLU A 53 1.53 8.30 7.15
C GLU A 53 2.51 8.73 8.23
N LEU A 54 2.62 10.03 8.48
CA LEU A 54 3.50 10.56 9.52
C LEU A 54 2.91 10.29 10.91
N SER A 55 3.78 9.95 11.85
CA SER A 55 3.45 9.78 13.28
C SER A 55 3.33 11.12 14.01
N PHE A 56 3.44 12.24 13.29
CA PHE A 56 3.37 13.61 13.81
C PHE A 56 2.65 14.53 12.83
N LYS A 57 2.23 15.68 13.32
CA LYS A 57 1.56 16.72 12.54
C LYS A 57 2.17 18.09 12.82
N LYS A 58 1.94 19.04 11.89
CA LYS A 58 2.25 20.45 12.15
C LYS A 58 1.45 20.92 13.37
N GLY A 59 2.13 21.57 14.30
CA GLY A 59 1.57 22.09 15.56
C GLY A 59 1.77 21.18 16.77
N ASP A 60 2.17 19.93 16.59
CA ASP A 60 2.42 19.00 17.69
C ASP A 60 3.59 19.49 18.57
N LEU A 61 3.43 19.32 19.87
CA LEU A 61 4.47 19.57 20.86
C LEU A 61 5.23 18.26 21.14
N ILE A 62 6.52 18.27 20.94
CA ILE A 62 7.35 17.06 21.01
C ILE A 62 8.58 17.31 21.86
N ASP A 63 8.88 16.36 22.73
CA ASP A 63 10.14 16.25 23.43
C ASP A 63 11.24 15.83 22.44
N ILE A 64 12.35 16.57 22.42
CA ILE A 64 13.51 16.27 21.54
C ILE A 64 14.01 14.84 21.72
N SER A 65 13.91 14.27 22.92
CA SER A 65 14.33 12.89 23.20
C SER A 65 13.52 11.86 22.39
N LYS A 66 12.27 12.19 22.02
CA LYS A 66 11.34 11.34 21.27
C LYS A 66 11.37 11.62 19.77
N LEU A 67 12.01 12.72 19.34
CA LEU A 67 11.98 13.15 17.94
C LEU A 67 12.49 12.06 16.99
N LYS A 68 13.64 11.46 17.32
CA LYS A 68 14.22 10.39 16.52
C LYS A 68 13.29 9.19 16.35
N LYS A 69 12.62 8.78 17.43
CA LYS A 69 11.69 7.66 17.41
C LYS A 69 10.52 7.91 16.46
N ILE A 70 9.88 9.07 16.52
CA ILE A 70 8.74 9.40 15.64
C ILE A 70 9.15 9.59 14.19
N GLU A 71 10.38 10.05 13.92
CA GLU A 71 10.94 10.10 12.57
C GLU A 71 11.13 8.69 12.00
N ASP A 72 11.72 7.78 12.77
CA ASP A 72 11.94 6.41 12.36
C ASP A 72 10.61 5.66 12.15
N GLU A 73 9.62 5.84 13.02
CA GLU A 73 8.26 5.32 12.84
C GLU A 73 7.61 5.85 11.55
N SER A 74 7.71 7.15 11.31
CA SER A 74 7.19 7.77 10.09
C SER A 74 7.89 7.25 8.85
N LYS A 75 9.20 7.04 8.91
CA LYS A 75 9.97 6.45 7.82
C LYS A 75 9.52 5.02 7.52
N VAL A 76 9.28 4.21 8.54
CA VAL A 76 8.75 2.84 8.38
C VAL A 76 7.37 2.88 7.73
N ASN A 77 6.46 3.75 8.19
CA ASN A 77 5.12 3.87 7.64
C ASN A 77 5.16 4.26 6.15
N LEU A 78 6.00 5.23 5.79
CA LEU A 78 6.19 5.66 4.40
C LEU A 78 6.80 4.55 3.54
N THR A 79 7.74 3.78 4.08
CA THR A 79 8.35 2.63 3.39
C THR A 79 7.32 1.54 3.09
N ASN A 80 6.40 1.29 4.01
CA ASN A 80 5.33 0.29 3.87
C ASN A 80 4.32 0.63 2.76
N LEU A 81 4.25 1.89 2.31
CA LEU A 81 3.43 2.27 1.15
C LEU A 81 3.95 1.66 -0.16
N ASN A 82 5.23 1.27 -0.22
CA ASN A 82 5.89 0.79 -1.44
C ASN A 82 5.83 1.78 -2.62
N LEU A 83 5.78 3.09 -2.32
CA LEU A 83 5.73 4.15 -3.33
C LEU A 83 7.10 4.78 -3.61
N PHE A 84 8.05 4.59 -2.72
CA PHE A 84 9.34 5.28 -2.74
C PHE A 84 10.50 4.30 -2.77
N ASN A 85 11.54 4.65 -3.53
CA ASN A 85 12.81 3.94 -3.51
C ASN A 85 13.67 4.38 -2.33
N PHE A 86 13.65 5.68 -2.03
CA PHE A 86 14.39 6.25 -0.91
C PHE A 86 13.56 7.30 -0.19
N ILE A 87 13.72 7.34 1.13
CA ILE A 87 13.04 8.27 2.03
C ILE A 87 14.08 8.80 3.00
N THR A 88 14.27 10.11 3.02
CA THR A 88 15.12 10.82 3.96
C THR A 88 14.26 11.76 4.79
N ILE A 89 14.35 11.64 6.12
CA ILE A 89 13.70 12.56 7.04
C ILE A 89 14.84 13.24 7.80
N SER A 90 14.84 14.56 7.79
CA SER A 90 15.78 15.41 8.50
C SER A 90 15.04 16.50 9.27
N ASN A 91 15.63 16.97 10.32
CA ASN A 91 15.06 18.03 11.15
C ASN A 91 16.05 19.17 11.36
N THR A 92 15.50 20.34 11.62
CA THR A 92 16.24 21.52 12.09
C THR A 92 15.53 22.04 13.33
N VAL A 93 16.22 22.05 14.45
CA VAL A 93 15.70 22.52 15.73
C VAL A 93 16.20 23.93 15.99
N ASN A 94 15.26 24.88 16.14
CA ASN A 94 15.55 26.28 16.47
C ASN A 94 14.81 26.64 17.74
N GLU A 95 15.50 27.01 18.80
CA GLU A 95 14.95 27.42 20.13
C GLU A 95 13.78 26.54 20.62
N LYS A 96 12.55 26.86 20.18
CA LYS A 96 11.30 26.13 20.52
C LYS A 96 10.59 25.53 19.32
N ASN A 97 11.17 25.66 18.13
CA ASN A 97 10.53 25.23 16.88
C ASN A 97 11.34 24.11 16.21
N ILE A 98 10.61 23.17 15.66
CA ILE A 98 11.17 22.11 14.81
C ILE A 98 10.64 22.28 13.40
N ILE A 99 11.54 22.25 12.43
CA ILE A 99 11.22 22.14 11.01
C ILE A 99 11.63 20.75 10.58
N ILE A 100 10.68 19.96 10.03
CA ILE A 100 10.97 18.63 9.53
C ILE A 100 10.93 18.68 8.00
N SER A 101 11.99 18.18 7.38
CA SER A 101 12.13 18.06 5.94
C SER A 101 12.08 16.59 5.54
N ILE A 102 11.17 16.25 4.63
CA ILE A 102 10.97 14.91 4.11
C ILE A 102 11.30 14.93 2.63
N GLU A 103 12.36 14.24 2.25
CA GLU A 103 12.75 14.06 0.86
C GLU A 103 12.43 12.63 0.43
N VAL A 104 11.71 12.47 -0.67
CA VAL A 104 11.34 11.17 -1.22
C VAL A 104 11.84 11.03 -2.66
N ILE A 105 12.25 9.83 -3.03
CA ILE A 105 12.52 9.45 -4.40
C ILE A 105 11.50 8.41 -4.79
N GLU A 106 10.58 8.80 -5.69
CA GLU A 106 9.50 7.94 -6.16
C GLU A 106 10.05 6.78 -6.99
N ARG A 107 9.36 5.64 -6.95
CA ARG A 107 9.64 4.52 -7.83
C ARG A 107 8.90 4.68 -9.15
N TRP A 108 9.18 3.78 -10.08
CA TRP A 108 8.42 3.66 -11.31
C TRP A 108 7.06 3.03 -11.03
N TYR A 109 5.98 3.60 -11.58
CA TYR A 109 4.60 3.18 -11.28
C TYR A 109 3.88 2.54 -12.46
N ILE A 110 4.42 2.60 -13.69
CA ILE A 110 3.74 2.16 -14.90
C ILE A 110 4.46 0.94 -15.45
N TRP A 111 3.80 -0.22 -15.43
CA TRP A 111 4.38 -1.49 -15.84
C TRP A 111 3.61 -2.07 -17.03
N PRO A 112 4.04 -1.83 -18.27
CA PRO A 112 3.51 -2.47 -19.46
C PRO A 112 4.13 -3.85 -19.63
N TYR A 113 3.29 -4.88 -19.76
CA TYR A 113 3.70 -6.25 -20.05
C TYR A 113 3.07 -6.66 -21.40
N PRO A 114 3.85 -6.71 -22.49
CA PRO A 114 3.38 -7.27 -23.74
C PRO A 114 3.06 -8.76 -23.54
N ILE A 115 1.94 -9.21 -24.12
CA ILE A 115 1.51 -10.60 -24.09
C ILE A 115 1.73 -11.18 -25.46
N LEU A 116 2.59 -12.20 -25.53
CA LEU A 116 2.84 -13.02 -26.70
C LEU A 116 2.88 -14.47 -26.22
N GLU A 117 1.81 -15.23 -26.45
CA GLU A 117 1.65 -16.58 -25.92
C GLU A 117 1.21 -17.53 -27.01
N ILE A 118 1.68 -18.77 -26.95
CA ILE A 118 1.19 -19.88 -27.73
C ILE A 118 0.26 -20.71 -26.86
N SER A 119 -0.98 -20.95 -27.32
CA SER A 119 -1.97 -21.72 -26.58
C SER A 119 -1.85 -23.22 -26.84
N GLU A 120 -0.63 -23.75 -26.75
CA GLU A 120 -0.33 -25.16 -26.87
C GLU A 120 0.47 -25.63 -25.66
N ARG A 121 0.27 -26.89 -25.25
CA ARG A 121 1.00 -27.50 -24.14
C ARG A 121 2.44 -27.87 -24.50
N ASN A 122 2.65 -28.24 -25.77
CA ASN A 122 3.94 -28.68 -26.27
C ASN A 122 4.38 -27.77 -27.40
N PHE A 123 5.45 -27.04 -27.18
CA PHE A 123 6.01 -26.14 -28.19
C PHE A 123 6.42 -26.87 -29.48
N ASN A 124 6.98 -28.09 -29.36
CA ASN A 124 7.42 -28.85 -30.54
C ASN A 124 6.25 -29.22 -31.43
N VAL A 125 5.13 -29.65 -30.85
CA VAL A 125 3.90 -29.97 -31.63
C VAL A 125 3.41 -28.75 -32.34
N TRP A 126 3.31 -27.61 -31.64
CA TRP A 126 2.91 -26.37 -32.27
C TRP A 126 3.88 -25.94 -33.37
N TRP A 127 5.18 -26.08 -33.14
CA TRP A 127 6.22 -25.70 -34.11
C TRP A 127 6.15 -26.55 -35.39
N ASP A 128 5.90 -27.84 -35.27
CA ASP A 128 5.74 -28.75 -36.41
C ASP A 128 4.45 -28.47 -37.20
N GLU A 129 3.33 -28.18 -36.54
CA GLU A 129 2.08 -27.71 -37.16
C GLU A 129 2.30 -26.37 -37.88
N PHE A 130 2.98 -25.42 -37.22
CA PHE A 130 3.29 -24.10 -37.80
C PHE A 130 4.17 -24.20 -39.04
N LYS A 131 5.19 -25.06 -39.05
CA LYS A 131 6.00 -25.34 -40.23
C LYS A 131 5.15 -26.00 -41.37
N SER A 132 4.34 -26.98 -41.02
CA SER A 132 3.49 -27.68 -41.99
C SER A 132 2.46 -26.78 -42.64
N SER A 133 2.03 -25.74 -41.97
CA SER A 133 1.14 -24.67 -42.49
C SER A 133 1.87 -23.62 -43.36
N ASN A 134 3.16 -23.85 -43.67
CA ASN A 134 4.02 -22.87 -44.34
C ASN A 134 4.14 -21.55 -43.56
N TYR A 135 4.28 -21.65 -42.20
CA TYR A 135 4.41 -20.53 -41.25
C TYR A 135 3.22 -19.56 -41.28
N SER A 136 2.02 -20.03 -41.62
CA SER A 136 0.83 -19.18 -41.78
C SER A 136 -0.24 -19.38 -40.71
N ASP A 137 -0.16 -20.47 -39.90
CA ASP A 137 -1.18 -20.76 -38.87
C ASP A 137 -0.88 -20.05 -37.54
N PHE A 138 -1.49 -18.90 -37.36
CA PHE A 138 -1.49 -18.15 -36.10
C PHE A 138 -2.75 -18.43 -35.23
N SER A 139 -3.52 -19.46 -35.55
CA SER A 139 -4.81 -19.72 -34.89
C SER A 139 -4.66 -19.93 -33.35
N ARG A 140 -3.53 -20.47 -32.92
CA ARG A 140 -3.22 -20.73 -31.51
C ARG A 140 -2.40 -19.62 -30.83
N PHE A 141 -2.17 -18.51 -31.54
CA PHE A 141 -1.41 -17.40 -31.00
C PHE A 141 -2.30 -16.43 -30.23
N ASN A 142 -1.80 -15.97 -29.08
CA ASN A 142 -2.41 -14.89 -28.32
C ASN A 142 -1.45 -13.70 -28.28
N TYR A 143 -2.00 -12.54 -28.42
CA TYR A 143 -1.26 -11.28 -28.31
C TYR A 143 -2.06 -10.24 -27.52
N GLY A 144 -1.37 -9.32 -26.93
CA GLY A 144 -2.02 -8.29 -26.14
C GLY A 144 -1.09 -7.46 -25.29
N LEU A 145 -1.70 -6.81 -24.32
CA LEU A 145 -1.02 -5.96 -23.36
C LEU A 145 -1.67 -6.13 -21.98
N PHE A 146 -0.85 -6.29 -20.97
CA PHE A 146 -1.24 -6.10 -19.59
C PHE A 146 -0.54 -4.84 -19.07
N LEU A 147 -1.30 -3.87 -18.61
CA LEU A 147 -0.84 -2.62 -18.06
C LEU A 147 -1.19 -2.56 -16.58
N ASN A 148 -0.17 -2.40 -15.75
CA ASN A 148 -0.31 -2.20 -14.32
C ASN A 148 0.18 -0.79 -13.98
N ILE A 149 -0.71 0.05 -13.43
CA ILE A 149 -0.43 1.41 -13.02
C ILE A 149 -0.63 1.50 -11.51
N GLU A 150 0.48 1.59 -10.79
CA GLU A 150 0.51 1.82 -9.35
C GLU A 150 0.46 3.33 -9.08
N ASN A 151 0.04 3.69 -7.88
CA ASN A 151 -0.09 5.09 -7.48
C ASN A 151 -0.89 5.96 -8.48
N PHE A 152 -1.94 5.35 -9.06
CA PHE A 152 -2.79 6.04 -10.01
C PHE A 152 -3.33 7.34 -9.40
N ARG A 153 -3.28 8.43 -10.12
CA ARG A 153 -3.60 9.79 -9.65
C ARG A 153 -2.82 10.29 -8.43
N GLY A 154 -1.72 9.60 -8.04
CA GLY A 154 -0.92 9.98 -6.88
C GLY A 154 -1.57 9.71 -5.52
N GLN A 155 -2.55 8.80 -5.45
CA GLN A 155 -3.35 8.52 -4.25
C GLN A 155 -3.14 7.10 -3.69
N ASN A 156 -2.04 6.44 -4.07
CA ASN A 156 -1.77 5.04 -3.73
C ASN A 156 -2.88 4.10 -4.24
N GLU A 157 -3.41 4.39 -5.41
CA GLU A 157 -4.42 3.60 -6.09
C GLU A 157 -3.78 2.69 -7.12
N LEU A 158 -4.44 1.56 -7.40
CA LEU A 158 -4.01 0.59 -8.38
C LEU A 158 -5.01 0.56 -9.54
N LEU A 159 -4.52 0.71 -10.77
CA LEU A 159 -5.30 0.51 -11.98
C LEU A 159 -4.63 -0.55 -12.84
N MET A 160 -5.34 -1.64 -13.11
CA MET A 160 -4.88 -2.69 -14.01
C MET A 160 -5.79 -2.79 -15.21
N PHE A 161 -5.19 -2.93 -16.35
CA PHE A 161 -5.86 -3.15 -17.61
C PHE A 161 -5.22 -4.32 -18.34
N LYS A 162 -6.02 -5.28 -18.82
CA LYS A 162 -5.55 -6.39 -19.65
C LYS A 162 -6.38 -6.49 -20.90
N PHE A 163 -5.69 -6.51 -22.02
CA PHE A 163 -6.23 -6.78 -23.32
C PHE A 163 -5.46 -7.93 -23.93
N ARG A 164 -6.11 -9.08 -24.13
CA ARG A 164 -5.53 -10.22 -24.82
C ARG A 164 -6.52 -10.72 -25.86
N LYS A 165 -6.05 -10.91 -27.07
CA LYS A 165 -6.81 -11.41 -28.21
C LYS A 165 -6.09 -12.58 -28.89
N GLY A 166 -6.81 -13.40 -29.63
CA GLY A 166 -6.29 -14.56 -30.34
C GLY A 166 -7.09 -15.82 -30.06
N PHE A 167 -6.42 -16.92 -29.71
CA PHE A 167 -7.07 -18.17 -29.33
C PHE A 167 -7.89 -18.04 -28.03
N LYS A 168 -7.33 -17.30 -27.07
CA LYS A 168 -7.99 -16.96 -25.81
C LYS A 168 -8.17 -15.44 -25.76
N GLU A 169 -9.41 -14.99 -25.67
CA GLU A 169 -9.71 -13.58 -25.47
C GLU A 169 -9.87 -13.32 -23.97
N HIS A 170 -9.23 -12.25 -23.49
CA HIS A 170 -9.28 -11.89 -22.08
C HIS A 170 -9.18 -10.37 -21.93
N TYR A 171 -10.24 -9.77 -21.45
CA TYR A 171 -10.32 -8.34 -21.18
C TYR A 171 -10.55 -8.17 -19.68
N MET A 172 -9.75 -7.37 -19.03
CA MET A 172 -9.84 -7.12 -17.60
C MET A 172 -9.63 -5.64 -17.32
N LEU A 173 -10.44 -5.10 -16.44
CA LEU A 173 -10.25 -3.80 -15.82
C LEU A 173 -10.39 -3.97 -14.31
N ARG A 174 -9.35 -3.63 -13.57
CA ARG A 174 -9.37 -3.62 -12.11
C ARG A 174 -8.94 -2.25 -11.61
N TYR A 175 -9.73 -1.71 -10.72
CA TYR A 175 -9.40 -0.48 -10.00
C TYR A 175 -9.50 -0.75 -8.51
N GLU A 176 -8.47 -0.36 -7.79
CA GLU A 176 -8.38 -0.56 -6.35
C GLU A 176 -7.89 0.72 -5.67
N THR A 177 -8.63 1.16 -4.68
CA THR A 177 -8.24 2.24 -3.78
C THR A 177 -8.34 1.75 -2.34
N PRO A 178 -7.20 1.63 -1.63
CA PRO A 178 -7.20 1.08 -0.28
C PRO A 178 -7.83 2.01 0.75
N ASN A 179 -7.88 3.31 0.46
CA ASN A 179 -8.28 4.30 1.45
C ASN A 179 -9.07 5.45 0.82
N ILE A 180 -10.40 5.36 0.89
CA ILE A 180 -11.29 6.44 0.45
C ILE A 180 -11.43 7.50 1.53
N ASN A 181 -11.49 7.07 2.81
CA ASN A 181 -11.67 7.95 3.94
C ASN A 181 -10.34 8.32 4.61
N LYS A 182 -10.34 9.44 5.33
CA LYS A 182 -9.17 9.93 6.09
C LYS A 182 -8.73 8.97 7.19
N GLN A 183 -9.65 8.16 7.71
CA GLN A 183 -9.42 7.20 8.81
C GLN A 183 -8.81 5.88 8.34
N LYS A 184 -8.63 5.68 7.02
CA LYS A 184 -8.08 4.45 6.40
C LYS A 184 -8.87 3.18 6.71
N THR A 185 -10.16 3.31 6.94
CA THR A 185 -11.02 2.16 7.29
C THR A 185 -11.83 1.64 6.12
N LEU A 186 -11.90 2.38 5.00
CA LEU A 186 -12.72 2.04 3.85
C LEU A 186 -11.90 2.06 2.57
N GLY A 187 -11.89 0.96 1.85
CA GLY A 187 -11.34 0.83 0.50
C GLY A 187 -12.40 0.34 -0.48
N ILE A 188 -12.17 0.56 -1.77
CA ILE A 188 -12.98 0.01 -2.86
C ILE A 188 -12.07 -0.79 -3.78
N ASN A 189 -12.56 -1.97 -4.18
CA ASN A 189 -11.96 -2.78 -5.23
C ASN A 189 -13.07 -3.10 -6.24
N THR A 190 -12.87 -2.68 -7.49
CA THR A 190 -13.76 -2.97 -8.61
C THR A 190 -13.01 -3.83 -9.61
N HIS A 191 -13.60 -4.96 -9.99
CA HIS A 191 -13.02 -5.88 -10.94
C HIS A 191 -14.06 -6.26 -11.99
N LEU A 192 -13.76 -5.96 -13.25
CA LEU A 192 -14.53 -6.33 -14.42
C LEU A 192 -13.66 -7.23 -15.29
N GLU A 193 -14.16 -8.41 -15.61
CA GLU A 193 -13.41 -9.39 -16.38
C GLU A 193 -14.32 -10.08 -17.39
N PHE A 194 -13.83 -10.20 -18.63
CA PHE A 194 -14.45 -10.96 -19.69
C PHE A 194 -13.43 -11.94 -20.26
N PHE A 195 -13.82 -13.20 -20.32
CA PHE A 195 -12.99 -14.26 -20.83
C PHE A 195 -13.75 -15.11 -21.87
N ARG A 196 -13.11 -15.38 -23.01
CA ARG A 196 -13.65 -16.25 -24.07
C ARG A 196 -12.55 -17.14 -24.63
N ARG A 197 -12.87 -18.42 -24.84
CA ARG A 197 -12.04 -19.37 -25.60
C ARG A 197 -12.76 -19.79 -26.87
N LYS A 198 -12.03 -19.91 -27.97
CA LYS A 198 -12.59 -20.40 -29.24
C LYS A 198 -12.82 -21.90 -29.20
N LYS A 199 -11.91 -22.65 -28.57
CA LYS A 199 -11.97 -24.11 -28.48
C LYS A 199 -11.59 -24.55 -27.05
N THR A 200 -12.28 -25.56 -26.53
CA THR A 200 -11.97 -26.18 -25.26
C THR A 200 -11.86 -27.69 -25.48
N PHE A 201 -10.79 -28.31 -25.01
CA PHE A 201 -10.70 -29.77 -25.01
C PHE A 201 -11.60 -30.33 -23.89
N TYR A 202 -12.24 -31.46 -24.15
CA TYR A 202 -13.06 -32.14 -23.14
C TYR A 202 -12.55 -33.53 -22.81
N GLN A 203 -11.76 -34.13 -23.71
CA GLN A 203 -11.18 -35.45 -23.46
C GLN A 203 -9.92 -35.65 -24.31
N THR A 204 -9.10 -36.64 -23.92
CA THR A 204 -7.95 -37.10 -24.69
C THR A 204 -8.22 -38.51 -25.20
N ILE A 205 -8.13 -38.73 -26.50
CA ILE A 205 -8.30 -40.04 -27.14
C ILE A 205 -7.01 -40.32 -27.92
N ASN A 206 -6.40 -41.50 -27.67
CA ASN A 206 -5.15 -41.90 -28.34
C ASN A 206 -4.02 -40.88 -28.27
N ASN A 207 -3.83 -40.23 -27.13
CA ASN A 207 -2.90 -39.11 -26.90
C ASN A 207 -3.20 -37.82 -27.68
N GLU A 208 -4.34 -37.73 -28.39
CA GLU A 208 -4.78 -36.52 -29.06
C GLU A 208 -5.85 -35.80 -28.24
N LEU A 209 -5.78 -34.47 -28.21
CA LEU A 209 -6.78 -33.63 -27.55
C LEU A 209 -8.00 -33.48 -28.45
N VAL A 210 -9.15 -33.93 -27.98
CA VAL A 210 -10.43 -33.72 -28.67
C VAL A 210 -11.04 -32.42 -28.20
N TYR A 211 -11.26 -31.50 -29.14
CA TYR A 211 -11.75 -30.17 -28.89
C TYR A 211 -13.25 -30.05 -29.12
N PHE A 212 -13.91 -29.33 -28.24
CA PHE A 212 -15.27 -28.85 -28.43
C PHE A 212 -15.22 -27.46 -29.06
N GLU A 213 -15.76 -27.28 -30.25
CA GLU A 213 -15.92 -25.98 -30.87
C GLU A 213 -17.21 -25.33 -30.36
N VAL A 214 -17.06 -24.17 -29.70
CA VAL A 214 -18.21 -23.33 -29.38
C VAL A 214 -18.67 -22.67 -30.66
N VAL A 215 -19.66 -23.28 -31.32
CA VAL A 215 -20.33 -22.65 -32.45
C VAL A 215 -21.10 -21.44 -31.91
N PRO A 216 -20.89 -20.22 -32.43
CA PRO A 216 -21.68 -19.08 -32.00
C PRO A 216 -23.16 -19.39 -32.33
N THR A 217 -23.99 -19.44 -31.29
CA THR A 217 -25.45 -19.58 -31.52
C THR A 217 -25.92 -18.41 -32.40
N PRO A 218 -26.60 -18.66 -33.52
CA PRO A 218 -27.15 -17.59 -34.32
C PRO A 218 -28.03 -16.69 -33.45
N LYS A 219 -27.92 -15.37 -33.63
CA LYS A 219 -28.75 -14.42 -32.90
C LYS A 219 -30.23 -14.76 -33.13
N GLY A 220 -30.89 -15.34 -32.14
CA GLY A 220 -32.31 -15.65 -32.19
C GLY A 220 -32.73 -17.05 -31.70
N GLU A 221 -31.82 -18.01 -31.57
CA GLU A 221 -32.18 -19.33 -31.00
C GLU A 221 -31.84 -19.34 -29.49
N LYS A 222 -32.88 -19.51 -28.67
CA LYS A 222 -32.71 -19.78 -27.24
C LYS A 222 -32.11 -21.19 -27.13
N ALA A 223 -30.97 -21.29 -26.41
CA ALA A 223 -30.45 -22.58 -26.01
C ALA A 223 -31.53 -23.30 -25.16
N LEU A 224 -31.94 -24.49 -25.64
CA LEU A 224 -32.76 -25.44 -24.90
C LEU A 224 -31.93 -26.10 -23.79
#